data_696a6860b606f951a9ad92747c434f00
#
_entry.id   696a6860b606f951a9ad92747c434f00
#
_cell.length_a   1.000
_cell.length_b   1.000
_cell.length_c   1.000
_cell.angle_alpha   90.00
_cell.angle_beta   90.00
_cell.angle_gamma   90.00
#
_symmetry.space_group_name_H-M   'P 1'
#
loop_
_entity.id
_entity.type
_entity.pdbx_description
1 polymer ?
#
loop_
_entity_poly.entity_id
_entity_poly.type
_entity_poly.pdbx_seq_one_letter_code
_entity_poly.pdbx_strand_id
1 'polypeptide(L)'
;MAYMRLGDLLVASGTITEQQLERALALQKETKQRLGDVLIQNGFITEAQLIDALRVQLGVDFVDLTAISIPVELAQYVPRNIAKKYCVVPVKLVRNSLYLAMSDPLDFVAQDEVKTASRKRIIPMIATRKAVEQAISRLYGNEGTARVIEEMKREAGSSSDVIPAQMVQDTADPQEAAPTIRFVNALIERAYTERTSDIHLEPQEGEMVVRMRIDGLLRRILTVPADLQNTVISRLKIMGGMNIAEHKIPQDGHAIQSVRGHSLDLRISSMPTVYGEKMVLRLLDKSAQALSKSQLGLEGQDLDNYNALLRNTSGVILLVGPTGSGKSTTMCNMIRDLSREEVNIVTLEDPVEYHIPGVSQCQINEKTGMTFASGLRAILRQDPDIISVGEIRDGETASIAMRAAITGHLVFSTLHTNDAVSAVYRLKDVGVEPWLVASALRGVVSQRLLRKVCPHCKKGYQPSAEELALLGMPEDSHVTFYKGEGCPECHHSGYVGRRAAFEILMLNGRLRRLISEGANEEQLTEEARKNGFRSMRESCRRLVLEGVTSAEEAARIINTTVDE
;
A
#
# COMPACT_ATOMS: atom_id res chain seq x y z
N MET A 1 -7.93 -43.47 24.82
CA MET A 1 -6.82 -43.47 23.84
C MET A 1 -5.56 -43.06 24.60
N ALA A 2 -4.45 -43.79 24.44
CA ALA A 2 -3.19 -43.42 25.07
C ALA A 2 -2.73 -42.03 24.56
N TYR A 3 -2.31 -41.19 25.48
CA TYR A 3 -1.83 -39.83 25.18
C TYR A 3 -0.52 -39.96 24.39
N MET A 4 -0.58 -39.81 23.06
CA MET A 4 0.63 -39.80 22.21
C MET A 4 1.30 -38.43 22.31
N ARG A 5 2.63 -38.40 22.40
CA ARG A 5 3.37 -37.13 22.35
C ARG A 5 3.31 -36.53 20.95
N LEU A 6 3.39 -35.21 20.84
CA LEU A 6 3.30 -34.49 19.55
C LEU A 6 4.31 -35.03 18.53
N GLY A 7 5.56 -35.27 18.94
CA GLY A 7 6.58 -35.81 18.03
C GLY A 7 6.21 -37.20 17.48
N ASP A 8 5.74 -38.09 18.36
CA ASP A 8 5.35 -39.45 17.99
C ASP A 8 4.14 -39.44 17.03
N LEU A 9 3.22 -38.52 17.25
CA LEU A 9 2.03 -38.33 16.38
C LEU A 9 2.42 -37.84 15.00
N LEU A 10 3.35 -36.89 14.90
CA LEU A 10 3.84 -36.38 13.62
C LEU A 10 4.62 -37.43 12.83
N VAL A 11 5.35 -38.32 13.50
CA VAL A 11 6.02 -39.45 12.85
C VAL A 11 4.98 -40.49 12.41
N ALA A 12 4.02 -40.84 13.26
CA ALA A 12 2.97 -41.83 12.97
C ALA A 12 2.08 -41.36 11.77
N SER A 13 1.85 -40.05 11.61
CA SER A 13 1.13 -39.48 10.48
C SER A 13 1.99 -39.34 9.20
N GLY A 14 3.29 -39.68 9.27
CA GLY A 14 4.20 -39.55 8.13
C GLY A 14 4.56 -38.10 7.78
N THR A 15 4.23 -37.15 8.65
CA THR A 15 4.50 -35.72 8.43
C THR A 15 6.00 -35.39 8.60
N ILE A 16 6.68 -36.08 9.51
CA ILE A 16 8.13 -36.00 9.71
C ILE A 16 8.73 -37.41 9.82
N THR A 17 10.04 -37.53 9.58
CA THR A 17 10.79 -38.75 9.81
C THR A 17 11.32 -38.82 11.26
N GLU A 18 11.64 -40.03 11.76
CA GLU A 18 12.29 -40.19 13.09
C GLU A 18 13.57 -39.37 13.20
N GLN A 19 14.39 -39.35 12.15
CA GLN A 19 15.62 -38.54 12.10
C GLN A 19 15.37 -37.03 12.24
N GLN A 20 14.30 -36.54 11.60
CA GLN A 20 13.90 -35.13 11.73
C GLN A 20 13.41 -34.82 13.16
N LEU A 21 12.69 -35.74 13.78
CA LEU A 21 12.25 -35.61 15.17
C LEU A 21 13.44 -35.56 16.13
N GLU A 22 14.41 -36.48 16.00
CA GLU A 22 15.64 -36.50 16.85
C GLU A 22 16.43 -35.20 16.71
N ARG A 23 16.58 -34.70 15.48
CA ARG A 23 17.26 -33.42 15.21
C ARG A 23 16.52 -32.24 15.83
N ALA A 24 15.20 -32.21 15.75
CA ALA A 24 14.37 -31.17 16.36
C ALA A 24 14.44 -31.20 17.89
N LEU A 25 14.46 -32.39 18.50
CA LEU A 25 14.60 -32.56 19.95
C LEU A 25 16.00 -32.13 20.46
N ALA A 26 17.05 -32.36 19.66
CA ALA A 26 18.40 -31.87 19.98
C ALA A 26 18.42 -30.33 19.98
N LEU A 27 17.90 -29.70 18.93
CA LEU A 27 17.78 -28.23 18.81
C LEU A 27 16.89 -27.64 19.92
N GLN A 28 15.82 -28.32 20.29
CA GLN A 28 14.97 -27.91 21.42
C GLN A 28 15.72 -27.81 22.73
N LYS A 29 16.62 -28.78 23.02
CA LYS A 29 17.44 -28.76 24.24
C LYS A 29 18.40 -27.57 24.28
N GLU A 30 18.95 -27.18 23.13
CA GLU A 30 19.87 -26.05 23.00
C GLU A 30 19.13 -24.71 23.09
N THR A 31 18.02 -24.56 22.37
CA THR A 31 17.30 -23.29 22.23
C THR A 31 16.28 -23.03 23.33
N LYS A 32 15.89 -24.04 24.07
CA LYS A 32 14.78 -24.04 25.07
C LYS A 32 13.44 -23.59 24.49
N GLN A 33 13.28 -23.66 23.19
CA GLN A 33 12.02 -23.35 22.48
C GLN A 33 11.07 -24.55 22.52
N ARG A 34 9.80 -24.33 22.14
CA ARG A 34 8.83 -25.43 22.05
C ARG A 34 9.11 -26.27 20.80
N LEU A 35 8.82 -27.56 20.85
CA LEU A 35 9.09 -28.49 19.74
C LEU A 35 8.39 -28.06 18.44
N GLY A 36 7.15 -27.57 18.51
CA GLY A 36 6.41 -27.08 17.37
C GLY A 36 7.09 -25.90 16.68
N ASP A 37 7.59 -24.93 17.47
CA ASP A 37 8.31 -23.76 16.94
C ASP A 37 9.62 -24.17 16.26
N VAL A 38 10.37 -25.09 16.88
CA VAL A 38 11.62 -25.62 16.32
C VAL A 38 11.37 -26.34 14.98
N LEU A 39 10.31 -27.14 14.90
CA LEU A 39 9.94 -27.87 13.69
C LEU A 39 9.56 -26.92 12.54
N ILE A 40 8.81 -25.84 12.82
CA ILE A 40 8.43 -24.83 11.83
C ILE A 40 9.64 -24.00 11.38
N GLN A 41 10.46 -23.51 12.32
CA GLN A 41 11.63 -22.67 12.00
C GLN A 41 12.66 -23.40 11.13
N ASN A 42 12.79 -24.70 11.31
CA ASN A 42 13.70 -25.53 10.52
C ASN A 42 13.04 -26.09 9.23
N GLY A 43 11.79 -25.72 8.94
CA GLY A 43 11.10 -26.14 7.72
C GLY A 43 10.72 -27.62 7.68
N PHE A 44 10.69 -28.31 8.83
CA PHE A 44 10.31 -29.73 8.89
C PHE A 44 8.80 -29.92 8.75
N ILE A 45 8.00 -28.94 9.24
CA ILE A 45 6.54 -28.91 9.09
C ILE A 45 6.07 -27.49 8.81
N THR A 46 4.87 -27.38 8.27
CA THR A 46 4.13 -26.10 8.15
C THR A 46 3.31 -25.84 9.41
N GLU A 47 2.92 -24.59 9.65
CA GLU A 47 2.02 -24.21 10.75
C GLU A 47 0.68 -24.96 10.68
N ALA A 48 0.15 -25.18 9.47
CA ALA A 48 -1.08 -25.94 9.25
C ALA A 48 -0.95 -27.41 9.71
N GLN A 49 0.14 -28.06 9.38
CA GLN A 49 0.42 -29.45 9.81
C GLN A 49 0.56 -29.56 11.32
N LEU A 50 1.18 -28.55 11.98
CA LEU A 50 1.26 -28.50 13.44
C LEU A 50 -0.14 -28.39 14.07
N ILE A 51 -0.99 -27.53 13.54
CA ILE A 51 -2.36 -27.33 14.01
C ILE A 51 -3.17 -28.61 13.89
N ASP A 52 -3.09 -29.32 12.76
CA ASP A 52 -3.79 -30.58 12.56
C ASP A 52 -3.34 -31.65 13.56
N ALA A 53 -2.04 -31.75 13.82
CA ALA A 53 -1.51 -32.68 14.83
C ALA A 53 -1.98 -32.33 16.25
N LEU A 54 -1.95 -31.06 16.62
CA LEU A 54 -2.43 -30.60 17.94
C LEU A 54 -3.94 -30.80 18.10
N ARG A 55 -4.71 -30.60 17.05
CA ARG A 55 -6.15 -30.85 17.02
C ARG A 55 -6.47 -32.31 17.33
N VAL A 56 -5.75 -33.24 16.71
CA VAL A 56 -5.91 -34.69 16.94
C VAL A 56 -5.46 -35.05 18.36
N GLN A 57 -4.33 -34.50 18.82
CA GLN A 57 -3.74 -34.81 20.15
C GLN A 57 -4.61 -34.32 21.30
N LEU A 58 -5.13 -33.09 21.19
CA LEU A 58 -5.79 -32.41 22.32
C LEU A 58 -7.32 -32.49 22.26
N GLY A 59 -7.89 -32.91 21.12
CA GLY A 59 -9.34 -32.89 20.90
C GLY A 59 -9.94 -31.47 20.93
N VAL A 60 -9.17 -30.46 20.55
CA VAL A 60 -9.57 -29.04 20.56
C VAL A 60 -9.98 -28.64 19.14
N ASP A 61 -11.11 -27.92 19.03
CA ASP A 61 -11.58 -27.43 17.74
C ASP A 61 -10.67 -26.36 17.14
N PHE A 62 -10.42 -26.44 15.86
CA PHE A 62 -9.78 -25.36 15.10
C PHE A 62 -10.80 -24.29 14.73
N VAL A 63 -10.39 -23.02 14.79
CA VAL A 63 -11.17 -21.89 14.29
C VAL A 63 -10.35 -21.08 13.31
N ASP A 64 -10.90 -20.92 12.11
CA ASP A 64 -10.36 -19.98 11.13
C ASP A 64 -10.88 -18.57 11.43
N LEU A 65 -10.04 -17.79 12.13
CA LEU A 65 -10.35 -16.40 12.48
C LEU A 65 -10.40 -15.46 11.26
N THR A 66 -9.96 -15.93 10.10
CA THR A 66 -10.03 -15.15 8.85
C THR A 66 -11.40 -15.28 8.20
N ALA A 67 -12.11 -16.38 8.44
CA ALA A 67 -13.42 -16.68 7.87
C ALA A 67 -14.60 -16.19 8.73
N ILE A 68 -14.36 -15.77 9.99
CA ILE A 68 -15.42 -15.37 10.91
C ILE A 68 -15.31 -13.89 11.31
N SER A 69 -16.48 -13.27 11.56
CA SER A 69 -16.55 -11.94 12.20
C SER A 69 -16.77 -12.12 13.70
N ILE A 70 -15.88 -11.53 14.49
CA ILE A 70 -15.97 -11.54 15.96
C ILE A 70 -16.81 -10.33 16.38
N PRO A 71 -17.93 -10.53 17.10
CA PRO A 71 -18.72 -9.42 17.64
C PRO A 71 -17.88 -8.54 18.57
N VAL A 72 -17.97 -7.21 18.39
CA VAL A 72 -17.16 -6.23 19.14
C VAL A 72 -17.48 -6.30 20.66
N GLU A 73 -18.71 -6.66 21.00
CA GLU A 73 -19.18 -6.80 22.39
C GLU A 73 -18.39 -7.88 23.17
N LEU A 74 -17.74 -8.82 22.48
CA LEU A 74 -16.94 -9.85 23.15
C LEU A 74 -15.64 -9.31 23.72
N ALA A 75 -15.16 -8.16 23.25
CA ALA A 75 -13.97 -7.51 23.78
C ALA A 75 -14.07 -7.19 25.29
N GLN A 76 -15.28 -6.93 25.80
CA GLN A 76 -15.51 -6.68 27.22
C GLN A 76 -15.12 -7.87 28.13
N TYR A 77 -15.10 -9.11 27.62
CA TYR A 77 -14.77 -10.31 28.39
C TYR A 77 -13.27 -10.60 28.45
N VAL A 78 -12.49 -10.10 27.50
CA VAL A 78 -11.03 -10.29 27.47
C VAL A 78 -10.36 -8.93 27.33
N PRO A 79 -9.77 -8.36 28.37
CA PRO A 79 -9.05 -7.09 28.30
C PRO A 79 -7.91 -7.14 27.28
N ARG A 80 -7.68 -6.02 26.55
CA ARG A 80 -6.68 -5.90 25.50
C ARG A 80 -5.26 -6.31 25.95
N ASN A 81 -4.88 -5.95 27.18
CA ASN A 81 -3.58 -6.32 27.75
C ASN A 81 -3.42 -7.85 27.89
N ILE A 82 -4.47 -8.55 28.33
CA ILE A 82 -4.51 -10.00 28.42
C ILE A 82 -4.47 -10.63 27.02
N ALA A 83 -5.32 -10.12 26.11
CA ALA A 83 -5.36 -10.57 24.72
C ALA A 83 -3.98 -10.49 24.04
N LYS A 84 -3.27 -9.35 24.17
CA LYS A 84 -1.93 -9.17 23.63
C LYS A 84 -0.86 -10.00 24.34
N LYS A 85 -0.88 -10.06 25.67
CA LYS A 85 0.12 -10.76 26.47
C LYS A 85 0.16 -12.26 26.16
N TYR A 86 -1.03 -12.86 26.02
CA TYR A 86 -1.17 -14.30 25.83
C TYR A 86 -1.52 -14.71 24.41
N CYS A 87 -1.66 -13.76 23.47
CA CYS A 87 -2.07 -14.02 22.09
C CYS A 87 -3.37 -14.83 22.03
N VAL A 88 -4.44 -14.28 22.63
CA VAL A 88 -5.77 -14.90 22.73
C VAL A 88 -6.87 -13.93 22.33
N VAL A 89 -7.97 -14.45 21.74
CA VAL A 89 -9.10 -13.61 21.33
C VAL A 89 -10.43 -14.34 21.57
N PRO A 90 -11.47 -13.68 22.13
CA PRO A 90 -12.79 -14.28 22.29
C PRO A 90 -13.47 -14.43 20.93
N VAL A 91 -14.08 -15.59 20.67
CA VAL A 91 -14.71 -15.92 19.38
C VAL A 91 -16.23 -15.84 19.45
N LYS A 92 -16.80 -16.47 20.45
CA LYS A 92 -18.25 -16.49 20.70
C LYS A 92 -18.55 -16.77 22.18
N LEU A 93 -19.71 -16.29 22.60
CA LEU A 93 -20.27 -16.59 23.93
C LEU A 93 -21.53 -17.43 23.75
N VAL A 94 -21.55 -18.63 24.32
CA VAL A 94 -22.72 -19.52 24.30
C VAL A 94 -23.12 -19.80 25.75
N ARG A 95 -24.27 -19.29 26.17
CA ARG A 95 -24.74 -19.34 27.57
C ARG A 95 -23.67 -18.74 28.52
N ASN A 96 -22.99 -19.55 29.28
CA ASN A 96 -21.94 -19.12 30.23
C ASN A 96 -20.53 -19.58 29.83
N SER A 97 -20.35 -20.02 28.58
CA SER A 97 -19.08 -20.51 28.07
C SER A 97 -18.53 -19.55 27.00
N LEU A 98 -17.34 -19.02 27.25
CA LEU A 98 -16.59 -18.18 26.32
C LEU A 98 -15.64 -19.05 25.52
N TYR A 99 -15.84 -19.10 24.21
CA TYR A 99 -14.95 -19.76 23.28
C TYR A 99 -13.77 -18.83 22.99
N LEU A 100 -12.56 -19.29 23.31
CA LEU A 100 -11.34 -18.50 23.25
C LEU A 100 -10.38 -19.08 22.21
N ALA A 101 -10.14 -18.37 21.14
CA ALA A 101 -9.10 -18.74 20.17
C ALA A 101 -7.73 -18.35 20.72
N MET A 102 -6.79 -19.26 20.61
CA MET A 102 -5.43 -19.10 21.10
C MET A 102 -4.44 -19.92 20.25
N SER A 103 -3.20 -19.45 20.18
CA SER A 103 -2.15 -20.15 19.43
C SER A 103 -1.63 -21.39 20.15
N ASP A 104 -1.80 -21.43 21.47
CA ASP A 104 -1.41 -22.56 22.32
C ASP A 104 -2.54 -22.92 23.30
N PRO A 105 -3.34 -23.95 23.00
CA PRO A 105 -4.41 -24.42 23.89
C PRO A 105 -3.92 -24.99 25.23
N LEU A 106 -2.61 -25.25 25.39
CA LEU A 106 -2.02 -25.75 26.64
C LEU A 106 -1.54 -24.64 27.57
N ASP A 107 -1.70 -23.37 27.18
CA ASP A 107 -1.40 -22.25 28.08
C ASP A 107 -2.53 -22.06 29.10
N PHE A 108 -2.49 -22.87 30.16
CA PHE A 108 -3.46 -22.81 31.25
C PHE A 108 -3.41 -21.50 32.03
N VAL A 109 -2.25 -20.82 32.05
CA VAL A 109 -2.12 -19.49 32.70
C VAL A 109 -2.96 -18.47 31.95
N ALA A 110 -2.89 -18.46 30.61
CA ALA A 110 -3.72 -17.62 29.78
C ALA A 110 -5.21 -17.90 29.99
N GLN A 111 -5.60 -19.19 30.03
CA GLN A 111 -7.00 -19.57 30.25
C GLN A 111 -7.51 -19.13 31.63
N ASP A 112 -6.71 -19.24 32.68
CA ASP A 112 -7.08 -18.88 34.06
C ASP A 112 -7.18 -17.32 34.20
N GLU A 113 -6.26 -16.58 33.61
CA GLU A 113 -6.35 -15.11 33.58
C GLU A 113 -7.62 -14.63 32.86
N VAL A 114 -7.90 -15.21 31.67
CA VAL A 114 -9.14 -14.88 30.94
C VAL A 114 -10.39 -15.31 31.70
N LYS A 115 -10.38 -16.45 32.36
CA LYS A 115 -11.48 -16.93 33.21
C LYS A 115 -11.75 -15.98 34.37
N THR A 116 -10.69 -15.50 35.01
CA THR A 116 -10.79 -14.54 36.12
C THR A 116 -11.35 -13.20 35.64
N ALA A 117 -10.86 -12.70 34.51
CA ALA A 117 -11.31 -11.43 33.93
C ALA A 117 -12.76 -11.50 33.44
N SER A 118 -13.12 -12.57 32.73
CA SER A 118 -14.44 -12.73 32.10
C SER A 118 -15.52 -13.26 33.05
N ARG A 119 -15.13 -13.94 34.11
CA ARG A 119 -16.01 -14.73 34.98
C ARG A 119 -16.84 -15.78 34.22
N LYS A 120 -16.32 -16.29 33.11
CA LYS A 120 -16.95 -17.27 32.23
C LYS A 120 -16.15 -18.57 32.20
N ARG A 121 -16.82 -19.68 31.83
CA ARG A 121 -16.12 -20.93 31.54
C ARG A 121 -15.41 -20.78 30.20
N ILE A 122 -14.11 -21.04 30.17
CA ILE A 122 -13.31 -20.95 28.95
C ILE A 122 -13.35 -22.29 28.21
N ILE A 123 -13.60 -22.23 26.91
CA ILE A 123 -13.48 -23.35 25.97
C ILE A 123 -12.38 -22.95 24.96
N PRO A 124 -11.17 -23.52 25.07
CA PRO A 124 -10.11 -23.17 24.15
C PRO A 124 -10.39 -23.69 22.73
N MET A 125 -10.03 -22.90 21.74
CA MET A 125 -9.98 -23.25 20.32
C MET A 125 -8.59 -22.95 19.80
N ILE A 126 -8.07 -23.75 18.87
CA ILE A 126 -6.77 -23.51 18.28
C ILE A 126 -6.90 -22.61 17.03
N ALA A 127 -6.01 -21.65 16.90
CA ALA A 127 -5.89 -20.80 15.70
C ALA A 127 -4.42 -20.49 15.42
N THR A 128 -4.09 -20.10 14.19
CA THR A 128 -2.72 -19.66 13.87
C THR A 128 -2.37 -18.40 14.65
N ARG A 129 -1.12 -18.27 15.09
CA ARG A 129 -0.64 -17.10 15.85
C ARG A 129 -0.91 -15.81 15.08
N LYS A 130 -0.60 -15.82 13.78
CA LYS A 130 -0.84 -14.68 12.89
C LYS A 130 -2.33 -14.27 12.81
N ALA A 131 -3.24 -15.24 12.72
CA ALA A 131 -4.68 -14.96 12.69
C ALA A 131 -5.18 -14.40 14.03
N VAL A 132 -4.66 -14.90 15.17
CA VAL A 132 -4.99 -14.35 16.50
C VAL A 132 -4.48 -12.91 16.64
N GLU A 133 -3.24 -12.62 16.27
CA GLU A 133 -2.68 -11.25 16.31
C GLU A 133 -3.48 -10.27 15.44
N GLN A 134 -3.90 -10.71 14.26
CA GLN A 134 -4.76 -9.92 13.38
C GLN A 134 -6.16 -9.72 13.97
N ALA A 135 -6.75 -10.76 14.55
CA ALA A 135 -8.06 -10.67 15.20
C ALA A 135 -8.03 -9.74 16.43
N ILE A 136 -6.95 -9.78 17.24
CA ILE A 136 -6.71 -8.83 18.33
C ILE A 136 -6.65 -7.40 17.79
N SER A 137 -5.91 -7.16 16.72
CA SER A 137 -5.79 -5.84 16.10
C SER A 137 -7.13 -5.33 15.58
N ARG A 138 -7.99 -6.21 15.04
CA ARG A 138 -9.34 -5.85 14.59
C ARG A 138 -10.30 -5.60 15.74
N LEU A 139 -10.37 -6.51 16.70
CA LEU A 139 -11.33 -6.46 17.80
C LEU A 139 -11.08 -5.25 18.72
N TYR A 140 -9.81 -4.99 19.05
CA TYR A 140 -9.43 -3.93 19.98
C TYR A 140 -8.93 -2.65 19.29
N GLY A 141 -8.77 -2.65 17.97
CA GLY A 141 -8.38 -1.46 17.19
C GLY A 141 -9.47 -0.38 17.19
N ASN A 142 -10.72 -0.79 17.07
CA ASN A 142 -11.88 0.11 17.13
C ASN A 142 -12.22 0.56 18.55
N GLU A 143 -12.06 -0.32 19.58
CA GLU A 143 -12.30 0.04 20.97
C GLU A 143 -11.37 1.14 21.48
N GLY A 144 -10.09 1.11 21.09
CA GLY A 144 -9.13 2.15 21.46
C GLY A 144 -9.62 3.53 21.04
N THR A 145 -10.09 3.65 19.79
CA THR A 145 -10.53 4.93 19.23
C THR A 145 -11.90 5.36 19.78
N ALA A 146 -12.86 4.43 19.93
CA ALA A 146 -14.17 4.72 20.49
C ALA A 146 -14.08 5.12 21.98
N ARG A 147 -13.27 4.41 22.77
CA ARG A 147 -13.06 4.73 24.19
C ARG A 147 -12.38 6.08 24.37
N VAL A 148 -11.40 6.42 23.54
CA VAL A 148 -10.76 7.74 23.58
C VAL A 148 -11.73 8.84 23.19
N ILE A 149 -12.65 8.61 22.24
CA ILE A 149 -13.73 9.55 21.91
C ILE A 149 -14.67 9.75 23.12
N GLU A 150 -15.00 8.69 23.87
CA GLU A 150 -15.79 8.81 25.09
C GLU A 150 -15.05 9.56 26.21
N GLU A 151 -13.76 9.34 26.37
CA GLU A 151 -12.91 10.08 27.30
C GLU A 151 -12.84 11.56 26.91
N MET A 152 -12.65 11.88 25.63
CA MET A 152 -12.70 13.26 25.10
C MET A 152 -14.05 13.94 25.39
N LYS A 153 -15.18 13.22 25.22
CA LYS A 153 -16.51 13.76 25.56
C LYS A 153 -16.66 14.08 27.05
N ARG A 154 -16.13 13.24 27.93
CA ARG A 154 -16.19 13.47 29.38
C ARG A 154 -15.36 14.69 29.78
N GLU A 155 -14.17 14.87 29.18
CA GLU A 155 -13.32 16.04 29.43
C GLU A 155 -13.95 17.32 28.87
N ALA A 156 -14.52 17.29 27.67
CA ALA A 156 -15.21 18.43 27.07
C ALA A 156 -16.47 18.87 27.88
N GLY A 157 -17.18 17.90 28.50
CA GLY A 157 -18.33 18.19 29.36
C GLY A 157 -17.98 18.74 30.76
N SER A 158 -16.70 18.66 31.16
CA SER A 158 -16.24 19.11 32.49
C SER A 158 -15.46 20.44 32.50
N SER A 159 -15.12 21.00 31.35
CA SER A 159 -14.35 22.25 31.26
C SER A 159 -15.02 23.28 30.35
N SER A 160 -15.52 24.34 30.97
CA SER A 160 -15.93 25.58 30.27
C SER A 160 -14.77 26.56 30.08
N ASP A 161 -13.51 26.13 30.30
CA ASP A 161 -12.35 26.98 30.13
C ASP A 161 -11.46 26.49 28.99
N VAL A 162 -11.15 27.40 28.06
CA VAL A 162 -10.21 27.24 26.95
C VAL A 162 -8.86 26.88 27.53
N ILE A 163 -8.38 25.67 27.28
CA ILE A 163 -7.02 25.21 27.64
C ILE A 163 -6.02 26.07 26.86
N PRO A 164 -5.11 26.82 27.53
CA PRO A 164 -4.09 27.57 26.84
C PRO A 164 -3.18 26.65 26.03
N ALA A 165 -2.84 27.03 24.81
CA ALA A 165 -2.01 26.28 23.86
C ALA A 165 -0.59 25.91 24.36
N GLN A 166 -0.22 26.37 25.55
CA GLN A 166 1.12 26.18 26.15
C GLN A 166 1.29 24.88 26.94
N MET A 167 0.24 24.05 27.12
CA MET A 167 0.34 22.80 27.90
C MET A 167 0.37 21.50 27.09
N VAL A 168 0.60 21.57 25.79
CA VAL A 168 0.73 20.37 24.96
C VAL A 168 2.21 20.01 24.82
N GLN A 169 2.86 19.63 25.93
CA GLN A 169 4.15 18.94 25.84
C GLN A 169 3.90 17.47 25.46
N ASP A 170 4.59 17.01 24.44
CA ASP A 170 4.67 15.58 24.11
C ASP A 170 5.36 14.86 25.28
N THR A 171 4.57 14.32 26.19
CA THR A 171 5.10 13.45 27.25
C THR A 171 5.59 12.16 26.61
N ALA A 172 6.76 11.68 27.03
CA ALA A 172 7.37 10.47 26.48
C ALA A 172 6.53 9.20 26.71
N ASP A 173 5.53 9.23 27.58
CA ASP A 173 4.61 8.13 27.83
C ASP A 173 3.29 8.33 27.05
N PRO A 174 2.99 7.44 26.08
CA PRO A 174 1.74 7.51 25.31
C PRO A 174 0.46 7.38 26.16
N GLN A 175 0.55 6.90 27.39
CA GLN A 175 -0.62 6.74 28.29
C GLN A 175 -0.94 8.02 29.07
N GLU A 176 0.03 8.92 29.27
CA GLU A 176 -0.15 10.20 29.93
C GLU A 176 -0.55 11.33 28.99
N ALA A 177 -0.52 11.08 27.68
CA ALA A 177 -0.89 12.09 26.68
C ALA A 177 -2.40 12.41 26.72
N ALA A 178 -2.74 13.67 26.44
CA ALA A 178 -4.15 14.11 26.37
C ALA A 178 -4.97 13.22 25.39
N PRO A 179 -6.25 12.97 25.63
CA PRO A 179 -7.09 12.08 24.82
C PRO A 179 -7.06 12.41 23.33
N THR A 180 -7.04 13.69 22.96
CA THR A 180 -6.93 14.11 21.54
C THR A 180 -5.64 13.66 20.90
N ILE A 181 -4.51 13.74 21.62
CA ILE A 181 -3.21 13.27 21.12
C ILE A 181 -3.24 11.76 20.90
N ARG A 182 -3.79 11.02 21.86
CA ARG A 182 -3.96 9.56 21.76
C ARG A 182 -4.85 9.16 20.58
N PHE A 183 -5.94 9.93 20.35
CA PHE A 183 -6.84 9.73 19.22
C PHE A 183 -6.12 9.89 17.88
N VAL A 184 -5.42 11.01 17.67
CA VAL A 184 -4.70 11.29 16.42
C VAL A 184 -3.61 10.25 16.18
N ASN A 185 -2.83 9.90 17.21
CA ASN A 185 -1.80 8.88 17.12
C ASN A 185 -2.38 7.49 16.77
N ALA A 186 -3.49 7.10 17.40
CA ALA A 186 -4.18 5.84 17.10
C ALA A 186 -4.74 5.82 15.66
N LEU A 187 -5.23 6.96 15.17
CA LEU A 187 -5.72 7.10 13.79
C LEU A 187 -4.58 6.91 12.78
N ILE A 188 -3.41 7.52 13.04
CA ILE A 188 -2.23 7.39 12.17
C ILE A 188 -1.66 5.96 12.24
N GLU A 189 -1.57 5.34 13.43
CA GLU A 189 -1.13 3.95 13.58
C GLU A 189 -2.05 2.98 12.83
N ARG A 190 -3.36 3.20 12.90
CA ARG A 190 -4.34 2.43 12.14
C ARG A 190 -4.15 2.61 10.64
N ALA A 191 -4.01 3.85 10.17
CA ALA A 191 -3.78 4.15 8.78
C ALA A 191 -2.52 3.46 8.24
N TYR A 192 -1.43 3.47 9.00
CA TYR A 192 -0.20 2.74 8.65
C TYR A 192 -0.44 1.23 8.53
N THR A 193 -1.13 0.64 9.52
CA THR A 193 -1.43 -0.80 9.56
C THR A 193 -2.30 -1.24 8.37
N GLU A 194 -3.29 -0.42 8.00
CA GLU A 194 -4.20 -0.67 6.89
C GLU A 194 -3.63 -0.22 5.52
N ARG A 195 -2.37 0.22 5.47
CA ARG A 195 -1.69 0.71 4.25
C ARG A 195 -2.46 1.83 3.56
N THR A 196 -2.98 2.73 4.35
CA THR A 196 -3.72 3.91 3.91
C THR A 196 -2.77 4.92 3.27
N SER A 197 -3.11 5.45 2.12
CA SER A 197 -2.36 6.55 1.49
C SER A 197 -2.76 7.93 2.02
N ASP A 198 -4.07 8.14 2.27
CA ASP A 198 -4.59 9.44 2.70
C ASP A 198 -5.68 9.24 3.77
N ILE A 199 -5.64 10.05 4.83
CA ILE A 199 -6.71 10.17 5.84
C ILE A 199 -7.47 11.46 5.56
N HIS A 200 -8.77 11.39 5.43
CA HIS A 200 -9.67 12.52 5.25
C HIS A 200 -10.51 12.71 6.50
N LEU A 201 -10.46 13.89 7.10
CA LEU A 201 -11.36 14.32 8.17
C LEU A 201 -12.28 15.37 7.57
N GLU A 202 -13.56 15.04 7.43
CA GLU A 202 -14.53 15.80 6.66
C GLU A 202 -15.68 16.25 7.55
N PRO A 203 -15.72 17.54 7.90
CA PRO A 203 -16.85 18.11 8.62
C PRO A 203 -18.14 17.98 7.81
N GLN A 204 -19.20 17.54 8.48
CA GLN A 204 -20.56 17.45 7.99
C GLN A 204 -21.52 18.03 9.01
N GLU A 205 -22.81 18.09 8.71
CA GLU A 205 -23.83 18.56 9.64
C GLU A 205 -23.90 17.63 10.87
N GLY A 206 -23.52 18.16 12.03
CA GLY A 206 -23.57 17.44 13.30
C GLY A 206 -22.44 16.46 13.62
N GLU A 207 -21.57 16.14 12.66
CA GLU A 207 -20.46 15.21 12.88
C GLU A 207 -19.28 15.50 11.95
N MET A 208 -18.11 14.98 12.27
CA MET A 208 -16.96 14.91 11.35
C MET A 208 -16.73 13.47 10.94
N VAL A 209 -16.79 13.18 9.64
CA VAL A 209 -16.56 11.84 9.08
C VAL A 209 -15.08 11.65 8.82
N VAL A 210 -14.52 10.55 9.32
CA VAL A 210 -13.15 10.13 9.02
C VAL A 210 -13.18 9.03 7.98
N ARG A 211 -12.54 9.29 6.84
CA ARG A 211 -12.36 8.31 5.76
C ARG A 211 -10.89 8.06 5.50
N MET A 212 -10.56 6.85 5.11
CA MET A 212 -9.21 6.44 4.71
C MET A 212 -9.20 5.96 3.27
N ARG A 213 -8.18 6.35 2.50
CA ARG A 213 -7.97 5.85 1.14
C ARG A 213 -7.10 4.60 1.22
N ILE A 214 -7.73 3.44 1.05
CA ILE A 214 -7.08 2.12 1.10
C ILE A 214 -7.16 1.51 -0.30
N ASP A 215 -6.02 1.12 -0.85
CA ASP A 215 -5.90 0.60 -2.23
C ASP A 215 -6.63 1.47 -3.29
N GLY A 216 -6.55 2.81 -3.11
CA GLY A 216 -7.12 3.82 -4.01
C GLY A 216 -8.58 4.19 -3.74
N LEU A 217 -9.31 3.45 -2.89
CA LEU A 217 -10.71 3.72 -2.57
C LEU A 217 -10.88 4.36 -1.20
N LEU A 218 -11.74 5.39 -1.12
CA LEU A 218 -12.14 6.00 0.16
C LEU A 218 -13.15 5.12 0.90
N ARG A 219 -12.87 4.87 2.18
CA ARG A 219 -13.75 4.12 3.09
C ARG A 219 -14.03 4.92 4.34
N ARG A 220 -15.29 4.94 4.79
CA ARG A 220 -15.67 5.50 6.07
C ARG A 220 -15.15 4.59 7.19
N ILE A 221 -14.42 5.16 8.13
CA ILE A 221 -13.74 4.44 9.21
C ILE A 221 -14.46 4.67 10.53
N LEU A 222 -14.77 5.93 10.84
CA LEU A 222 -15.45 6.34 12.07
C LEU A 222 -16.01 7.76 11.89
N THR A 223 -16.77 8.19 12.89
CA THR A 223 -17.22 9.57 13.02
C THR A 223 -16.76 10.17 14.34
N VAL A 224 -16.47 11.46 14.31
CA VAL A 224 -16.13 12.28 15.48
C VAL A 224 -17.28 13.25 15.70
N PRO A 225 -17.82 13.37 16.92
CA PRO A 225 -18.86 14.35 17.25
C PRO A 225 -18.41 15.79 16.97
N ALA A 226 -19.37 16.66 16.63
CA ALA A 226 -19.09 18.04 16.24
C ALA A 226 -18.39 18.86 17.33
N ASP A 227 -18.69 18.59 18.59
CA ASP A 227 -18.08 19.22 19.78
C ASP A 227 -16.57 18.94 19.91
N LEU A 228 -16.09 17.82 19.39
CA LEU A 228 -14.67 17.42 19.41
C LEU A 228 -13.89 17.79 18.14
N GLN A 229 -14.59 18.24 17.10
CA GLN A 229 -14.01 18.54 15.80
C GLN A 229 -12.85 19.55 15.89
N ASN A 230 -13.10 20.71 16.53
CA ASN A 230 -12.11 21.78 16.61
C ASN A 230 -10.85 21.36 17.38
N THR A 231 -11.00 20.52 18.40
CA THR A 231 -9.90 20.00 19.21
C THR A 231 -9.00 19.09 18.37
N VAL A 232 -9.60 18.22 17.55
CA VAL A 232 -8.85 17.33 16.64
C VAL A 232 -8.14 18.13 15.54
N ILE A 233 -8.83 19.11 14.94
CA ILE A 233 -8.26 19.99 13.90
C ILE A 233 -7.09 20.80 14.47
N SER A 234 -7.24 21.38 15.65
CA SER A 234 -6.16 22.15 16.32
C SER A 234 -4.93 21.28 16.58
N ARG A 235 -5.11 20.03 17.03
CA ARG A 235 -3.99 19.10 17.21
C ARG A 235 -3.28 18.81 15.89
N LEU A 236 -4.01 18.58 14.80
CA LEU A 236 -3.43 18.34 13.47
C LEU A 236 -2.69 19.58 12.95
N LYS A 237 -3.21 20.79 13.19
CA LYS A 237 -2.52 22.03 12.84
C LYS A 237 -1.23 22.21 13.64
N ILE A 238 -1.24 21.95 14.95
CA ILE A 238 -0.03 21.96 15.78
C ILE A 238 1.01 21.00 15.24
N MET A 239 0.58 19.76 14.96
CA MET A 239 1.46 18.72 14.43
C MET A 239 2.07 19.12 13.09
N GLY A 240 1.31 19.77 12.20
CA GLY A 240 1.75 20.24 10.89
C GLY A 240 2.46 21.60 10.90
N GLY A 241 2.64 22.26 12.07
CA GLY A 241 3.25 23.60 12.15
C GLY A 241 2.40 24.70 11.52
N MET A 242 1.07 24.52 11.46
CA MET A 242 0.11 25.48 10.89
C MET A 242 -0.40 26.47 11.94
N ASN A 243 -0.94 27.60 11.48
CA ASN A 243 -1.56 28.62 12.36
C ASN A 243 -2.92 28.11 12.87
N ILE A 244 -3.03 27.92 14.19
CA ILE A 244 -4.24 27.42 14.84
C ILE A 244 -5.37 28.45 14.82
N ALA A 245 -5.03 29.74 14.90
CA ALA A 245 -6.01 30.83 14.96
C ALA A 245 -6.62 31.17 13.59
N GLU A 246 -6.03 30.71 12.49
CA GLU A 246 -6.53 30.97 11.14
C GLU A 246 -7.41 29.82 10.67
N HIS A 247 -8.67 30.09 10.37
CA HIS A 247 -9.69 29.11 9.96
C HIS A 247 -10.33 29.43 8.60
N LYS A 248 -9.94 30.56 7.96
CA LYS A 248 -10.64 31.07 6.78
C LYS A 248 -9.87 30.84 5.48
N ILE A 249 -8.59 30.51 5.56
CA ILE A 249 -7.75 30.27 4.39
C ILE A 249 -7.16 28.85 4.44
N PRO A 250 -6.92 28.21 3.28
CA PRO A 250 -6.22 26.94 3.23
C PRO A 250 -4.81 27.05 3.80
N GLN A 251 -4.36 25.97 4.44
CA GLN A 251 -3.01 25.86 4.98
C GLN A 251 -2.43 24.49 4.68
N ASP A 252 -1.14 24.44 4.42
CA ASP A 252 -0.39 23.21 4.26
C ASP A 252 0.68 23.11 5.36
N GLY A 253 0.84 21.90 5.88
CA GLY A 253 1.78 21.60 6.95
C GLY A 253 2.47 20.26 6.71
N HIS A 254 3.52 20.04 7.49
CA HIS A 254 4.35 18.85 7.39
C HIS A 254 4.75 18.37 8.78
N ALA A 255 4.73 17.05 8.98
CA ALA A 255 5.14 16.42 10.23
C ALA A 255 5.87 15.10 9.97
N ILE A 256 6.80 14.75 10.86
CA ILE A 256 7.42 13.43 10.89
C ILE A 256 6.92 12.70 12.13
N GLN A 257 6.31 11.53 11.95
CA GLN A 257 5.77 10.73 13.03
C GLN A 257 6.42 9.34 13.06
N SER A 258 6.88 8.91 14.23
CA SER A 258 7.34 7.53 14.41
C SER A 258 6.16 6.61 14.71
N VAL A 259 5.97 5.58 13.90
CA VAL A 259 4.91 4.57 14.06
C VAL A 259 5.54 3.19 14.01
N ARG A 260 5.45 2.44 15.09
CA ARG A 260 6.03 1.08 15.20
C ARG A 260 7.50 0.98 14.77
N GLY A 261 8.30 2.02 15.03
CA GLY A 261 9.71 2.08 14.64
C GLY A 261 9.98 2.54 13.21
N HIS A 262 8.93 2.83 12.43
CA HIS A 262 9.05 3.42 11.10
C HIS A 262 8.81 4.93 11.15
N SER A 263 9.58 5.69 10.38
CA SER A 263 9.42 7.13 10.25
C SER A 263 8.48 7.45 9.10
N LEU A 264 7.29 7.94 9.43
CA LEU A 264 6.30 8.40 8.46
C LEU A 264 6.43 9.90 8.25
N ASP A 265 6.44 10.31 6.99
CA ASP A 265 6.31 11.69 6.57
C ASP A 265 4.83 11.98 6.31
N LEU A 266 4.28 12.95 7.03
CA LEU A 266 2.89 13.34 6.96
C LEU A 266 2.79 14.72 6.31
N ARG A 267 2.13 14.79 5.15
CA ARG A 267 1.72 16.06 4.55
C ARG A 267 0.28 16.33 4.92
N ILE A 268 0.03 17.46 5.56
CA ILE A 268 -1.25 17.81 6.15
C ILE A 268 -1.77 19.05 5.43
N SER A 269 -2.94 18.96 4.82
CA SER A 269 -3.60 20.10 4.17
C SER A 269 -4.93 20.39 4.87
N SER A 270 -5.18 21.66 5.14
CA SER A 270 -6.40 22.18 5.72
C SER A 270 -7.14 23.04 4.69
N MET A 271 -8.46 22.86 4.60
CA MET A 271 -9.32 23.65 3.72
C MET A 271 -10.61 24.03 4.46
N PRO A 272 -10.99 25.33 4.51
CA PRO A 272 -12.26 25.77 5.06
C PRO A 272 -13.44 25.20 4.25
N THR A 273 -14.46 24.70 4.96
CA THR A 273 -15.73 24.27 4.38
C THR A 273 -16.91 24.86 5.15
N VAL A 274 -18.13 24.64 4.67
CA VAL A 274 -19.36 25.18 5.29
C VAL A 274 -19.54 24.71 6.74
N TYR A 275 -19.14 23.47 7.05
CA TYR A 275 -19.30 22.86 8.37
C TYR A 275 -18.01 22.85 9.22
N GLY A 276 -16.97 23.53 8.79
CA GLY A 276 -15.67 23.60 9.48
C GLY A 276 -14.51 23.30 8.56
N GLU A 277 -13.31 23.11 9.11
CA GLU A 277 -12.12 22.84 8.31
C GLU A 277 -12.01 21.34 7.98
N LYS A 278 -11.95 21.03 6.68
CA LYS A 278 -11.58 19.71 6.19
C LYS A 278 -10.07 19.55 6.29
N MET A 279 -9.61 18.38 6.78
CA MET A 279 -8.21 18.03 6.82
C MET A 279 -7.94 16.80 5.96
N VAL A 280 -6.81 16.81 5.25
CA VAL A 280 -6.29 15.64 4.54
C VAL A 280 -4.85 15.41 4.98
N LEU A 281 -4.58 14.19 5.45
CA LEU A 281 -3.24 13.76 5.81
C LEU A 281 -2.79 12.72 4.79
N ARG A 282 -1.75 13.01 4.02
CA ARG A 282 -1.08 12.04 3.16
C ARG A 282 0.06 11.39 3.92
N LEU A 283 0.09 10.06 3.91
CA LEU A 283 1.10 9.26 4.59
C LEU A 283 2.15 8.80 3.57
N LEU A 284 3.40 9.17 3.81
CA LEU A 284 4.54 8.75 3.00
C LEU A 284 5.53 8.00 3.90
N ASP A 285 5.71 6.72 3.63
CA ASP A 285 6.72 5.92 4.32
C ASP A 285 8.07 6.07 3.60
N LYS A 286 8.95 6.93 4.13
CA LYS A 286 10.30 7.15 3.59
C LYS A 286 11.22 5.94 3.76
N SER A 287 10.89 5.04 4.68
CA SER A 287 11.64 3.81 4.91
C SER A 287 11.21 2.68 3.97
N ALA A 288 10.22 2.92 3.10
CA ALA A 288 9.76 1.93 2.14
C ALA A 288 10.94 1.45 1.29
N GLN A 289 11.33 0.19 1.50
CA GLN A 289 12.40 -0.45 0.74
C GLN A 289 12.06 -0.43 -0.75
N ALA A 290 13.10 -0.38 -1.58
CA ALA A 290 12.94 -0.55 -3.03
C ALA A 290 12.12 -1.81 -3.31
N LEU A 291 11.06 -1.66 -4.08
CA LEU A 291 10.28 -2.80 -4.52
C LEU A 291 11.12 -3.63 -5.50
N SER A 292 11.12 -4.95 -5.37
CA SER A 292 11.70 -5.81 -6.39
C SER A 292 10.93 -5.65 -7.71
N LYS A 293 11.56 -5.97 -8.83
CA LYS A 293 10.91 -5.91 -10.16
C LYS A 293 9.62 -6.74 -10.22
N SER A 294 9.61 -7.90 -9.56
CA SER A 294 8.41 -8.73 -9.44
C SER A 294 7.31 -8.11 -8.57
N GLN A 295 7.69 -7.42 -7.49
CA GLN A 295 6.73 -6.66 -6.66
C GLN A 295 6.14 -5.46 -7.41
N LEU A 296 6.92 -4.81 -8.29
CA LEU A 296 6.40 -3.78 -9.21
C LEU A 296 5.42 -4.36 -10.23
N GLY A 297 5.50 -5.65 -10.54
CA GLY A 297 4.67 -6.28 -11.55
C GLY A 297 5.37 -6.53 -12.87
N LEU A 298 6.68 -6.32 -12.93
CA LEU A 298 7.50 -6.55 -14.13
C LEU A 298 7.84 -8.03 -14.25
N GLU A 299 7.28 -8.69 -15.26
CA GLU A 299 7.50 -10.10 -15.56
C GLU A 299 7.52 -10.33 -17.08
N GLY A 300 8.20 -11.40 -17.51
CA GLY A 300 8.29 -11.77 -18.92
C GLY A 300 8.73 -10.59 -19.79
N GLN A 301 8.03 -10.35 -20.89
CA GLN A 301 8.36 -9.29 -21.87
C GLN A 301 8.40 -7.87 -21.25
N ASP A 302 7.56 -7.58 -20.25
CA ASP A 302 7.56 -6.26 -19.59
C ASP A 302 8.89 -6.04 -18.84
N LEU A 303 9.42 -7.10 -18.20
CA LEU A 303 10.72 -7.08 -17.55
C LEU A 303 11.87 -6.94 -18.56
N ASP A 304 11.78 -7.65 -19.69
CA ASP A 304 12.79 -7.58 -20.77
C ASP A 304 12.84 -6.17 -21.37
N ASN A 305 11.68 -5.58 -21.66
CA ASN A 305 11.57 -4.21 -22.17
C ASN A 305 12.08 -3.18 -21.14
N TYR A 306 11.71 -3.33 -19.86
CA TYR A 306 12.24 -2.49 -18.76
C TYR A 306 13.77 -2.54 -18.71
N ASN A 307 14.36 -3.74 -18.74
CA ASN A 307 15.80 -3.90 -18.72
C ASN A 307 16.46 -3.35 -20.00
N ALA A 308 15.80 -3.48 -21.15
CA ALA A 308 16.29 -2.91 -22.41
C ALA A 308 16.30 -1.37 -22.39
N LEU A 309 15.30 -0.74 -21.78
CA LEU A 309 15.29 0.72 -21.57
C LEU A 309 16.47 1.17 -20.71
N LEU A 310 16.78 0.45 -19.63
CA LEU A 310 17.88 0.80 -18.73
C LEU A 310 19.27 0.58 -19.32
N ARG A 311 19.41 -0.13 -20.44
CA ARG A 311 20.69 -0.30 -21.16
C ARG A 311 21.06 0.90 -22.02
N ASN A 312 20.13 1.84 -22.23
CA ASN A 312 20.44 3.04 -22.99
C ASN A 312 21.39 3.94 -22.18
N THR A 313 22.42 4.44 -22.84
CA THR A 313 23.38 5.40 -22.26
C THR A 313 22.95 6.84 -22.48
N SER A 314 22.04 7.11 -23.42
CA SER A 314 21.50 8.44 -23.70
C SER A 314 20.11 8.34 -24.31
N GLY A 315 19.32 9.38 -24.15
CA GLY A 315 17.96 9.45 -24.65
C GLY A 315 16.97 9.76 -23.53
N VAL A 316 15.71 9.90 -23.89
CA VAL A 316 14.60 10.14 -22.96
C VAL A 316 13.80 8.87 -22.74
N ILE A 317 13.52 8.53 -21.50
CA ILE A 317 12.58 7.49 -21.10
C ILE A 317 11.45 8.19 -20.33
N LEU A 318 10.22 8.02 -20.80
CA LEU A 318 9.04 8.63 -20.18
C LEU A 318 8.22 7.60 -19.41
N LEU A 319 7.77 7.96 -18.21
CA LEU A 319 6.77 7.21 -17.48
C LEU A 319 5.46 7.99 -17.52
N VAL A 320 4.39 7.36 -17.98
CA VAL A 320 3.10 8.03 -18.20
C VAL A 320 1.95 7.33 -17.49
N GLY A 321 0.87 8.05 -17.28
CA GLY A 321 -0.32 7.57 -16.58
C GLY A 321 -0.89 8.64 -15.63
N PRO A 322 -2.10 8.43 -15.10
CA PRO A 322 -2.74 9.37 -14.18
C PRO A 322 -2.01 9.45 -12.83
N THR A 323 -2.44 10.40 -12.02
CA THR A 323 -2.01 10.51 -10.63
C THR A 323 -2.33 9.22 -9.87
N GLY A 324 -1.37 8.73 -9.08
CA GLY A 324 -1.52 7.50 -8.31
C GLY A 324 -1.33 6.20 -9.09
N SER A 325 -0.88 6.25 -10.36
CA SER A 325 -0.57 5.05 -11.14
C SER A 325 0.77 4.37 -10.76
N GLY A 326 1.56 4.98 -9.88
CA GLY A 326 2.83 4.44 -9.39
C GLY A 326 4.06 4.85 -10.19
N LYS A 327 3.97 5.91 -11.02
CA LYS A 327 5.10 6.42 -11.83
C LYS A 327 6.34 6.73 -11.00
N SER A 328 6.19 7.52 -9.93
CA SER A 328 7.32 7.90 -9.05
C SER A 328 8.02 6.68 -8.46
N THR A 329 7.26 5.67 -8.05
CA THR A 329 7.82 4.42 -7.50
C THR A 329 8.62 3.67 -8.56
N THR A 330 8.10 3.54 -9.78
CA THR A 330 8.80 2.85 -10.89
C THR A 330 10.03 3.64 -11.33
N MET A 331 9.94 4.97 -11.45
CA MET A 331 11.05 5.85 -11.78
C MET A 331 12.16 5.76 -10.71
N CYS A 332 11.80 5.81 -9.44
CA CYS A 332 12.73 5.63 -8.33
C CYS A 332 13.47 4.29 -8.40
N ASN A 333 12.77 3.19 -8.77
CA ASN A 333 13.42 1.90 -8.96
C ASN A 333 14.36 1.89 -10.18
N MET A 334 13.98 2.53 -11.31
CA MET A 334 14.85 2.68 -12.47
C MET A 334 16.15 3.42 -12.12
N ILE A 335 16.03 4.52 -11.36
CA ILE A 335 17.18 5.31 -10.90
C ILE A 335 18.07 4.47 -9.97
N ARG A 336 17.48 3.73 -9.02
CA ARG A 336 18.23 2.84 -8.11
C ARG A 336 18.96 1.73 -8.84
N ASP A 337 18.35 1.13 -9.86
CA ASP A 337 18.98 0.09 -10.69
C ASP A 337 20.23 0.63 -11.45
N LEU A 338 20.25 1.93 -11.72
CA LEU A 338 21.36 2.60 -12.42
C LEU A 338 22.36 3.29 -11.48
N SER A 339 22.02 3.48 -10.21
CA SER A 339 22.87 4.16 -9.24
C SER A 339 24.11 3.30 -8.92
N ARG A 340 25.28 3.81 -9.27
CA ARG A 340 26.61 3.24 -9.02
C ARG A 340 27.58 4.37 -8.67
N GLU A 341 28.71 4.04 -8.06
CA GLU A 341 29.71 5.03 -7.66
C GLU A 341 30.28 5.84 -8.84
N GLU A 342 30.32 5.22 -10.03
CA GLU A 342 30.87 5.83 -11.26
C GLU A 342 29.84 6.64 -12.06
N VAL A 343 28.59 6.75 -11.61
CA VAL A 343 27.51 7.40 -12.35
C VAL A 343 26.96 8.59 -11.56
N ASN A 344 27.07 9.78 -12.12
CA ASN A 344 26.50 10.99 -11.53
C ASN A 344 25.02 11.12 -11.91
N ILE A 345 24.14 10.87 -10.94
CA ILE A 345 22.67 10.98 -11.10
C ILE A 345 22.17 12.22 -10.36
N VAL A 346 21.47 13.08 -11.09
CA VAL A 346 20.84 14.26 -10.50
C VAL A 346 19.35 14.28 -10.79
N THR A 347 18.53 14.49 -9.75
CA THR A 347 17.08 14.59 -9.91
C THR A 347 16.56 15.99 -9.60
N LEU A 348 15.42 16.32 -10.18
CA LEU A 348 14.68 17.56 -9.96
C LEU A 348 13.20 17.19 -9.72
N GLU A 349 12.72 17.35 -8.48
CA GLU A 349 11.45 16.80 -8.00
C GLU A 349 10.57 17.86 -7.31
N ASP A 350 9.25 17.68 -7.34
CA ASP A 350 8.28 18.59 -6.72
C ASP A 350 7.19 17.82 -5.92
N PRO A 351 7.49 17.50 -4.64
CA PRO A 351 8.79 17.48 -3.97
C PRO A 351 9.47 16.11 -4.04
N VAL A 352 10.62 15.95 -3.38
CA VAL A 352 11.31 14.66 -3.21
C VAL A 352 10.43 13.72 -2.37
N GLU A 353 10.03 12.58 -2.96
CA GLU A 353 9.18 11.57 -2.28
C GLU A 353 10.00 10.50 -1.55
N TYR A 354 11.09 10.03 -2.16
CA TYR A 354 11.94 8.96 -1.62
C TYR A 354 13.41 9.38 -1.68
N HIS A 355 14.15 9.10 -0.61
CA HIS A 355 15.60 9.30 -0.64
C HIS A 355 16.29 8.11 -1.32
N ILE A 356 17.13 8.40 -2.31
CA ILE A 356 17.89 7.41 -3.05
C ILE A 356 19.37 7.60 -2.71
N PRO A 357 20.02 6.63 -2.05
CA PRO A 357 21.45 6.71 -1.75
C PRO A 357 22.28 6.87 -3.04
N GLY A 358 23.29 7.74 -3.00
CA GLY A 358 24.17 7.98 -4.14
C GLY A 358 23.60 8.89 -5.24
N VAL A 359 22.41 9.50 -5.02
CA VAL A 359 21.74 10.39 -5.98
C VAL A 359 21.66 11.81 -5.43
N SER A 360 22.01 12.80 -6.23
CA SER A 360 21.84 14.22 -5.91
C SER A 360 20.40 14.65 -6.21
N GLN A 361 19.55 14.73 -5.18
CA GLN A 361 18.14 15.06 -5.33
C GLN A 361 17.88 16.53 -5.03
N CYS A 362 17.38 17.26 -6.04
CA CYS A 362 17.04 18.68 -5.94
C CYS A 362 15.53 18.85 -5.88
N GLN A 363 15.06 19.68 -4.95
CA GLN A 363 13.63 19.98 -4.82
C GLN A 363 13.31 21.35 -5.43
N ILE A 364 12.22 21.40 -6.19
CA ILE A 364 11.65 22.64 -6.73
C ILE A 364 11.27 23.59 -5.59
N ASN A 365 11.53 24.87 -5.80
CA ASN A 365 11.09 25.94 -4.92
C ASN A 365 10.81 27.20 -5.75
N GLU A 366 9.58 27.34 -6.19
CA GLU A 366 9.15 28.47 -7.02
C GLU A 366 9.35 29.84 -6.34
N LYS A 367 9.26 29.89 -4.98
CA LYS A 367 9.50 31.12 -4.22
C LYS A 367 10.92 31.66 -4.36
N THR A 368 11.89 30.78 -4.61
CA THR A 368 13.28 31.16 -4.85
C THR A 368 13.68 31.21 -6.33
N GLY A 369 12.72 30.97 -7.25
CA GLY A 369 12.97 30.91 -8.68
C GLY A 369 13.51 29.57 -9.18
N MET A 370 13.55 28.53 -8.33
CA MET A 370 13.94 27.17 -8.71
C MET A 370 12.76 26.46 -9.37
N THR A 371 12.62 26.61 -10.67
CA THR A 371 11.61 25.92 -11.51
C THR A 371 12.22 24.69 -12.19
N PHE A 372 11.41 23.83 -12.82
CA PHE A 372 11.91 22.70 -13.61
C PHE A 372 12.86 23.16 -14.73
N ALA A 373 12.51 24.19 -15.49
CA ALA A 373 13.35 24.70 -16.57
C ALA A 373 14.68 25.32 -16.06
N SER A 374 14.61 26.17 -15.01
CA SER A 374 15.83 26.79 -14.44
C SER A 374 16.74 25.76 -13.78
N GLY A 375 16.17 24.82 -13.04
CA GLY A 375 16.91 23.73 -12.39
C GLY A 375 17.57 22.81 -13.41
N LEU A 376 16.86 22.40 -14.46
CA LEU A 376 17.41 21.53 -15.50
C LEU A 376 18.58 22.19 -16.23
N ARG A 377 18.52 23.51 -16.54
CA ARG A 377 19.66 24.23 -17.08
C ARG A 377 20.86 24.26 -16.12
N ALA A 378 20.61 24.31 -14.82
CA ALA A 378 21.69 24.27 -13.82
C ALA A 378 22.32 22.87 -13.74
N ILE A 379 21.50 21.81 -13.75
CA ILE A 379 21.94 20.41 -13.72
C ILE A 379 22.88 20.09 -14.89
N LEU A 380 22.62 20.58 -16.10
CA LEU A 380 23.49 20.40 -17.28
C LEU A 380 24.91 20.96 -17.11
N ARG A 381 25.18 21.75 -16.05
CA ARG A 381 26.53 22.23 -15.69
C ARG A 381 27.11 21.51 -14.47
N GLN A 382 26.47 20.43 -14.02
CA GLN A 382 26.90 19.61 -12.88
C GLN A 382 27.49 18.26 -13.32
N ASP A 383 27.90 18.15 -14.57
CA ASP A 383 28.47 16.92 -15.16
C ASP A 383 27.61 15.67 -14.91
N PRO A 384 26.28 15.70 -15.22
CA PRO A 384 25.41 14.58 -14.97
C PRO A 384 25.53 13.52 -16.06
N ASP A 385 25.53 12.24 -15.70
CA ASP A 385 25.32 11.13 -16.64
C ASP A 385 23.81 10.86 -16.84
N ILE A 386 23.08 10.89 -15.73
CA ILE A 386 21.64 10.61 -15.69
C ILE A 386 20.91 11.77 -15.02
N ILE A 387 19.85 12.22 -15.67
CA ILE A 387 18.99 13.30 -15.18
C ILE A 387 17.57 12.76 -14.99
N SER A 388 16.95 13.02 -13.84
CA SER A 388 15.53 12.76 -13.64
C SER A 388 14.78 14.07 -13.42
N VAL A 389 13.82 14.35 -14.30
CA VAL A 389 12.92 15.50 -14.18
C VAL A 389 11.56 14.98 -13.74
N GLY A 390 11.11 15.36 -12.56
CA GLY A 390 9.89 14.84 -11.92
C GLY A 390 8.71 14.78 -12.88
N GLU A 391 8.43 15.89 -13.58
CA GLU A 391 7.44 15.92 -14.65
C GLU A 391 7.74 17.03 -15.69
N ILE A 392 7.25 16.83 -16.90
CA ILE A 392 7.26 17.83 -17.96
C ILE A 392 5.86 18.47 -18.02
N ARG A 393 5.77 19.77 -17.65
CA ARG A 393 4.51 20.54 -17.70
C ARG A 393 4.42 21.46 -18.91
N ASP A 394 5.57 21.90 -19.43
CA ASP A 394 5.69 22.94 -20.45
C ASP A 394 6.71 22.59 -21.53
N GLY A 395 6.63 23.31 -22.65
CA GLY A 395 7.49 23.08 -23.81
C GLY A 395 8.94 23.49 -23.60
N GLU A 396 9.21 24.43 -22.69
CA GLU A 396 10.58 24.84 -22.36
C GLU A 396 11.33 23.71 -21.67
N THR A 397 10.75 23.16 -20.60
CA THR A 397 11.31 22.00 -19.88
C THR A 397 11.46 20.80 -20.81
N ALA A 398 10.42 20.51 -21.64
CA ALA A 398 10.46 19.44 -22.62
C ALA A 398 11.62 19.59 -23.61
N SER A 399 11.78 20.77 -24.21
CA SER A 399 12.84 21.03 -25.18
C SER A 399 14.25 20.90 -24.58
N ILE A 400 14.45 21.39 -23.35
CA ILE A 400 15.74 21.25 -22.66
C ILE A 400 16.05 19.78 -22.38
N ALA A 401 15.07 19.00 -21.87
CA ALA A 401 15.22 17.58 -21.60
C ALA A 401 15.58 16.77 -22.87
N MET A 402 14.87 17.02 -23.97
CA MET A 402 15.14 16.36 -25.25
C MET A 402 16.53 16.70 -25.80
N ARG A 403 16.96 17.97 -25.72
CA ARG A 403 18.30 18.40 -26.14
C ARG A 403 19.38 17.79 -25.28
N ALA A 404 19.20 17.74 -23.96
CA ALA A 404 20.12 17.05 -23.04
C ALA A 404 20.31 15.59 -23.43
N ALA A 405 19.24 14.92 -23.79
CA ALA A 405 19.29 13.51 -24.21
C ALA A 405 20.07 13.30 -25.54
N ILE A 406 19.96 14.23 -26.48
CA ILE A 406 20.71 14.18 -27.76
C ILE A 406 22.21 14.46 -27.51
N THR A 407 22.54 15.29 -26.52
CA THR A 407 23.93 15.63 -26.18
C THR A 407 24.62 14.59 -25.29
N GLY A 408 23.99 13.44 -25.03
CA GLY A 408 24.64 12.29 -24.42
C GLY A 408 24.08 11.85 -23.05
N HIS A 409 23.12 12.59 -22.48
CA HIS A 409 22.57 12.28 -21.16
C HIS A 409 21.40 11.29 -21.25
N LEU A 410 21.25 10.41 -20.27
CA LEU A 410 20.05 9.62 -20.08
C LEU A 410 19.06 10.41 -19.22
N VAL A 411 17.87 10.70 -19.77
CA VAL A 411 16.87 11.55 -19.11
C VAL A 411 15.62 10.74 -18.79
N PHE A 412 15.21 10.75 -17.54
CA PHE A 412 13.92 10.22 -17.09
C PHE A 412 12.95 11.35 -16.82
N SER A 413 11.68 11.20 -17.21
CA SER A 413 10.65 12.16 -16.83
C SER A 413 9.28 11.51 -16.82
N THR A 414 8.26 12.27 -16.33
CA THR A 414 6.88 11.83 -16.37
C THR A 414 5.99 12.77 -17.16
N LEU A 415 4.92 12.20 -17.73
CA LEU A 415 3.83 12.94 -18.36
C LEU A 415 2.48 12.40 -17.85
N HIS A 416 1.46 13.24 -17.95
CA HIS A 416 0.08 12.83 -17.68
C HIS A 416 -0.63 12.54 -19.00
N THR A 417 -0.46 11.32 -19.53
CA THR A 417 -1.20 10.81 -20.68
C THR A 417 -1.82 9.47 -20.36
N ASN A 418 -2.81 9.05 -21.13
CA ASN A 418 -3.57 7.83 -20.85
C ASN A 418 -2.86 6.55 -21.28
N ASP A 419 -2.08 6.61 -22.34
CA ASP A 419 -1.34 5.48 -22.93
C ASP A 419 0.07 5.92 -23.37
N ALA A 420 0.86 4.97 -23.88
CA ALA A 420 2.23 5.21 -24.26
C ALA A 420 2.38 5.92 -25.63
N VAL A 421 1.44 5.73 -26.56
CA VAL A 421 1.50 6.34 -27.89
C VAL A 421 1.09 7.81 -27.83
N SER A 422 0.03 8.13 -27.07
CA SER A 422 -0.44 9.50 -26.87
C SER A 422 0.61 10.41 -26.23
N ALA A 423 1.59 9.85 -25.49
CA ALA A 423 2.71 10.63 -24.96
C ALA A 423 3.56 11.30 -26.06
N VAL A 424 3.69 10.67 -27.22
CA VAL A 424 4.41 11.25 -28.38
C VAL A 424 3.68 12.50 -28.88
N TYR A 425 2.35 12.45 -28.94
CA TYR A 425 1.52 13.58 -29.37
C TYR A 425 1.53 14.69 -28.33
N ARG A 426 1.46 14.32 -27.05
CA ARG A 426 1.53 15.30 -25.96
C ARG A 426 2.82 16.10 -25.98
N LEU A 427 3.95 15.50 -26.34
CA LEU A 427 5.20 16.22 -26.53
C LEU A 427 5.13 17.22 -27.69
N LYS A 428 4.45 16.87 -28.79
CA LYS A 428 4.22 17.79 -29.91
C LYS A 428 3.30 18.95 -29.49
N ASP A 429 2.24 18.68 -28.76
CA ASP A 429 1.26 19.69 -28.29
C ASP A 429 1.89 20.72 -27.37
N VAL A 430 2.86 20.32 -26.55
CA VAL A 430 3.61 21.27 -25.70
C VAL A 430 4.72 22.00 -26.48
N GLY A 431 4.81 21.81 -27.81
CA GLY A 431 5.69 22.54 -28.69
C GLY A 431 7.05 21.91 -28.98
N VAL A 432 7.23 20.61 -28.71
CA VAL A 432 8.47 19.91 -29.08
C VAL A 432 8.41 19.48 -30.56
N GLU A 433 9.41 19.86 -31.31
CA GLU A 433 9.52 19.50 -32.72
C GLU A 433 9.57 17.98 -32.95
N PRO A 434 8.82 17.42 -33.93
CA PRO A 434 8.73 15.99 -34.15
C PRO A 434 10.09 15.30 -34.35
N TRP A 435 11.04 15.94 -35.07
CA TRP A 435 12.38 15.42 -35.27
C TRP A 435 13.17 15.31 -33.97
N LEU A 436 12.91 16.23 -33.04
CA LEU A 436 13.57 16.25 -31.72
C LEU A 436 13.05 15.10 -30.85
N VAL A 437 11.74 14.87 -30.86
CA VAL A 437 11.11 13.71 -30.20
C VAL A 437 11.66 12.40 -30.78
N ALA A 438 11.67 12.27 -32.12
CA ALA A 438 12.17 11.09 -32.82
C ALA A 438 13.65 10.76 -32.50
N SER A 439 14.47 11.79 -32.35
CA SER A 439 15.90 11.64 -32.07
C SER A 439 16.18 11.29 -30.59
N ALA A 440 15.46 11.92 -29.67
CA ALA A 440 15.71 11.83 -28.23
C ALA A 440 15.01 10.63 -27.57
N LEU A 441 13.75 10.35 -27.91
CA LEU A 441 12.92 9.38 -27.20
C LEU A 441 13.41 7.94 -27.44
N ARG A 442 13.56 7.17 -26.35
CA ARG A 442 13.94 5.74 -26.38
C ARG A 442 12.76 4.82 -26.11
N GLY A 443 11.91 5.21 -25.19
CA GLY A 443 10.68 4.49 -24.89
C GLY A 443 9.76 5.23 -23.94
N VAL A 444 8.52 4.74 -23.90
CA VAL A 444 7.48 5.23 -23.02
C VAL A 444 6.89 4.07 -22.24
N VAL A 445 6.80 4.22 -20.93
CA VAL A 445 6.22 3.25 -20.01
C VAL A 445 4.92 3.81 -19.48
N SER A 446 3.79 3.38 -20.03
CA SER A 446 2.47 3.65 -19.46
C SER A 446 2.16 2.67 -18.35
N GLN A 447 1.65 3.16 -17.24
CA GLN A 447 1.43 2.37 -16.03
C GLN A 447 0.08 2.67 -15.39
N ARG A 448 -0.61 1.59 -14.97
CA ARG A 448 -1.83 1.62 -14.17
C ARG A 448 -1.72 0.67 -13.00
N LEU A 449 -2.36 0.97 -11.88
CA LEU A 449 -2.43 0.07 -10.73
C LEU A 449 -3.82 -0.58 -10.67
N LEU A 450 -3.85 -1.92 -10.70
CA LEU A 450 -5.04 -2.73 -10.48
C LEU A 450 -5.01 -3.33 -9.08
N ARG A 451 -6.17 -3.40 -8.43
CA ARG A 451 -6.32 -4.10 -7.16
C ARG A 451 -6.22 -5.61 -7.39
N LYS A 452 -5.49 -6.28 -6.49
CA LYS A 452 -5.36 -7.74 -6.54
C LYS A 452 -6.56 -8.39 -5.88
N VAL A 453 -7.11 -9.44 -6.52
CA VAL A 453 -8.14 -10.29 -5.90
C VAL A 453 -7.61 -10.85 -4.58
N CYS A 454 -8.42 -10.75 -3.54
CA CYS A 454 -8.07 -11.24 -2.21
C CYS A 454 -7.85 -12.76 -2.24
N PRO A 455 -6.69 -13.28 -1.83
CA PRO A 455 -6.41 -14.71 -1.88
C PRO A 455 -7.32 -15.54 -0.97
N HIS A 456 -7.84 -14.95 0.11
CA HIS A 456 -8.69 -15.65 1.08
C HIS A 456 -10.13 -15.85 0.63
N CYS A 457 -10.65 -15.00 -0.25
CA CYS A 457 -12.03 -15.11 -0.75
C CYS A 457 -12.10 -15.17 -2.28
N LYS A 458 -10.98 -15.50 -2.94
CA LYS A 458 -10.88 -15.69 -4.39
C LYS A 458 -11.74 -16.86 -4.84
N LYS A 459 -12.63 -16.62 -5.83
CA LYS A 459 -13.50 -17.63 -6.42
C LYS A 459 -13.45 -17.55 -7.92
N GLY A 460 -13.34 -18.71 -8.57
CA GLY A 460 -13.42 -18.85 -10.02
C GLY A 460 -14.87 -18.80 -10.50
N TYR A 461 -15.11 -18.18 -11.66
CA TYR A 461 -16.41 -18.14 -12.31
C TYR A 461 -16.23 -18.15 -13.83
N GLN A 462 -17.30 -18.49 -14.56
CA GLN A 462 -17.33 -18.39 -16.02
C GLN A 462 -17.67 -16.94 -16.40
N PRO A 463 -16.84 -16.29 -17.25
CA PRO A 463 -17.08 -14.91 -17.66
C PRO A 463 -18.32 -14.76 -18.54
N SER A 464 -18.93 -13.59 -18.51
CA SER A 464 -20.00 -13.21 -19.45
C SER A 464 -19.41 -12.82 -20.82
N ALA A 465 -20.26 -12.83 -21.86
CA ALA A 465 -19.86 -12.36 -23.20
C ALA A 465 -19.33 -10.91 -23.18
N GLU A 466 -19.93 -10.06 -22.33
CA GLU A 466 -19.49 -8.66 -22.14
C GLU A 466 -18.09 -8.57 -21.54
N GLU A 467 -17.77 -9.38 -20.54
CA GLU A 467 -16.44 -9.43 -19.91
C GLU A 467 -15.37 -9.95 -20.88
N LEU A 468 -15.72 -10.95 -21.72
CA LEU A 468 -14.83 -11.44 -22.77
C LEU A 468 -14.58 -10.36 -23.84
N ALA A 469 -15.62 -9.70 -24.33
CA ALA A 469 -15.52 -8.63 -25.31
C ALA A 469 -14.71 -7.44 -24.81
N LEU A 470 -14.90 -7.04 -23.54
CA LEU A 470 -14.13 -5.99 -22.89
C LEU A 470 -12.62 -6.27 -22.95
N LEU A 471 -12.22 -7.51 -22.72
CA LEU A 471 -10.83 -7.94 -22.75
C LEU A 471 -10.33 -8.31 -24.16
N GLY A 472 -11.17 -8.13 -25.20
CA GLY A 472 -10.85 -8.48 -26.59
C GLY A 472 -10.65 -9.97 -26.80
N MET A 473 -11.50 -10.80 -26.15
CA MET A 473 -11.49 -12.26 -26.26
C MET A 473 -12.71 -12.75 -27.04
N PRO A 474 -12.59 -13.87 -27.77
CA PRO A 474 -13.73 -14.51 -28.43
C PRO A 474 -14.79 -14.96 -27.41
N GLU A 475 -16.08 -14.89 -27.80
CA GLU A 475 -17.20 -15.28 -26.93
C GLU A 475 -17.20 -16.76 -26.55
N ASP A 476 -16.61 -17.60 -27.38
CA ASP A 476 -16.48 -19.04 -27.19
C ASP A 476 -15.25 -19.44 -26.36
N SER A 477 -14.57 -18.48 -25.74
CA SER A 477 -13.40 -18.74 -24.92
C SER A 477 -13.75 -19.50 -23.65
N HIS A 478 -13.26 -20.73 -23.51
CA HIS A 478 -13.42 -21.54 -22.31
C HIS A 478 -12.33 -21.19 -21.27
N VAL A 479 -12.52 -20.11 -20.55
CA VAL A 479 -11.59 -19.61 -19.53
C VAL A 479 -12.28 -19.39 -18.20
N THR A 480 -11.54 -19.47 -17.11
CA THR A 480 -12.05 -19.16 -15.77
C THR A 480 -11.50 -17.82 -15.33
N PHE A 481 -12.40 -16.88 -14.98
CA PHE A 481 -12.04 -15.63 -14.33
C PHE A 481 -12.19 -15.75 -12.82
N TYR A 482 -11.59 -14.83 -12.10
CA TYR A 482 -11.58 -14.82 -10.64
C TYR A 482 -12.07 -13.50 -10.08
N LYS A 483 -12.85 -13.61 -8.99
CA LYS A 483 -13.29 -12.45 -8.20
C LYS A 483 -13.18 -12.75 -6.71
N GLY A 484 -13.12 -11.72 -5.89
CA GLY A 484 -13.21 -11.85 -4.44
C GLY A 484 -14.65 -11.68 -3.99
N GLU A 485 -15.18 -12.62 -3.22
CA GLU A 485 -16.56 -12.53 -2.68
C GLU A 485 -16.66 -11.56 -1.49
N GLY A 486 -15.52 -11.12 -0.95
CA GLY A 486 -15.47 -10.31 0.25
C GLY A 486 -15.32 -11.16 1.51
N CYS A 487 -14.33 -10.84 2.33
CA CYS A 487 -14.09 -11.49 3.63
C CYS A 487 -13.53 -10.46 4.62
N PRO A 488 -13.43 -10.78 5.92
CA PRO A 488 -12.85 -9.86 6.91
C PRO A 488 -11.43 -9.40 6.57
N GLU A 489 -10.59 -10.25 5.96
CA GLU A 489 -9.21 -9.89 5.56
C GLU A 489 -9.15 -8.75 4.54
N CYS A 490 -10.08 -8.72 3.61
CA CYS A 490 -10.17 -7.66 2.61
C CYS A 490 -11.19 -6.57 3.00
N HIS A 491 -11.65 -6.55 4.24
CA HIS A 491 -12.74 -5.66 4.70
C HIS A 491 -13.95 -5.71 3.76
N HIS A 492 -14.34 -6.92 3.35
CA HIS A 492 -15.46 -7.23 2.45
C HIS A 492 -15.36 -6.61 1.05
N SER A 493 -14.18 -6.13 0.65
CA SER A 493 -13.98 -5.52 -0.68
C SER A 493 -13.71 -6.50 -1.80
N GLY A 494 -13.33 -7.73 -1.48
CA GLY A 494 -12.82 -8.70 -2.45
C GLY A 494 -11.39 -8.48 -2.93
N TYR A 495 -10.69 -7.41 -2.47
CA TYR A 495 -9.36 -7.03 -2.95
C TYR A 495 -8.39 -6.73 -1.81
N VAL A 496 -7.09 -7.06 -2.01
CA VAL A 496 -5.99 -6.75 -1.09
C VAL A 496 -4.71 -6.41 -1.86
N GLY A 497 -4.25 -5.17 -1.70
CA GLY A 497 -3.05 -4.66 -2.36
C GLY A 497 -3.24 -4.42 -3.86
N ARG A 498 -2.17 -3.97 -4.51
CA ARG A 498 -2.21 -3.54 -5.91
C ARG A 498 -1.12 -4.21 -6.73
N ARG A 499 -1.31 -4.30 -8.04
CA ARG A 499 -0.37 -4.79 -9.04
C ARG A 499 -0.33 -3.80 -10.19
N ALA A 500 0.84 -3.45 -10.70
CA ALA A 500 0.93 -2.64 -11.89
C ALA A 500 0.67 -3.47 -13.15
N ALA A 501 -0.08 -2.87 -14.08
CA ALA A 501 -0.13 -3.25 -15.47
C ALA A 501 0.70 -2.23 -16.26
N PHE A 502 1.45 -2.73 -17.22
CA PHE A 502 2.34 -1.93 -18.04
C PHE A 502 1.96 -2.00 -19.52
N GLU A 503 2.17 -0.89 -20.19
CA GLU A 503 2.17 -0.77 -21.64
C GLU A 503 3.48 -0.07 -22.01
N ILE A 504 4.42 -0.79 -22.63
CA ILE A 504 5.78 -0.31 -22.87
C ILE A 504 6.01 -0.16 -24.37
N LEU A 505 6.12 1.08 -24.84
CA LEU A 505 6.45 1.43 -26.21
C LEU A 505 7.97 1.57 -26.36
N MET A 506 8.59 0.64 -27.08
CA MET A 506 10.00 0.69 -27.42
C MET A 506 10.21 1.37 -28.78
N LEU A 507 10.99 2.45 -28.83
CA LEU A 507 11.19 3.17 -30.09
C LEU A 507 12.32 2.60 -30.93
N ASN A 508 11.96 1.91 -32.00
CA ASN A 508 12.88 1.45 -33.03
C ASN A 508 13.09 2.49 -34.16
N GLY A 509 13.94 2.20 -35.11
CA GLY A 509 14.26 3.11 -36.22
C GLY A 509 13.05 3.45 -37.12
N ARG A 510 12.09 2.52 -37.27
CA ARG A 510 10.89 2.71 -38.08
C ARG A 510 9.91 3.66 -37.38
N LEU A 511 9.63 3.43 -36.10
CA LEU A 511 8.78 4.32 -35.30
C LEU A 511 9.34 5.74 -35.23
N ARG A 512 10.66 5.90 -35.03
CA ARG A 512 11.31 7.22 -35.05
C ARG A 512 11.11 7.94 -36.37
N ARG A 513 11.22 7.21 -37.50
CA ARG A 513 10.95 7.79 -38.82
C ARG A 513 9.50 8.26 -38.92
N LEU A 514 8.53 7.42 -38.55
CA LEU A 514 7.12 7.78 -38.57
C LEU A 514 6.82 9.00 -37.71
N ILE A 515 7.40 9.10 -36.51
CA ILE A 515 7.27 10.28 -35.63
C ILE A 515 7.81 11.54 -36.34
N SER A 516 8.99 11.43 -36.97
CA SER A 516 9.62 12.55 -37.67
C SER A 516 8.80 13.00 -38.90
N GLU A 517 8.16 12.06 -39.60
CA GLU A 517 7.28 12.30 -40.76
C GLU A 517 5.90 12.80 -40.35
N GLY A 518 5.57 12.87 -39.06
CA GLY A 518 4.30 13.35 -38.55
C GLY A 518 3.14 12.36 -38.65
N ALA A 519 3.45 11.05 -38.64
CA ALA A 519 2.45 9.97 -38.66
C ALA A 519 1.36 10.18 -37.61
N ASN A 520 0.17 9.67 -37.85
CA ASN A 520 -0.94 9.69 -36.89
C ASN A 520 -0.81 8.53 -35.87
N GLU A 521 -1.65 8.57 -34.83
CA GLU A 521 -1.64 7.62 -33.71
C GLU A 521 -1.88 6.18 -34.16
N GLU A 522 -2.82 5.97 -35.08
CA GLU A 522 -3.15 4.66 -35.63
C GLU A 522 -1.94 4.03 -36.33
N GLN A 523 -1.22 4.79 -37.16
CA GLN A 523 -0.01 4.34 -37.85
C GLN A 523 1.12 3.98 -36.87
N LEU A 524 1.29 4.77 -35.80
CA LEU A 524 2.29 4.48 -34.77
C LEU A 524 1.91 3.23 -33.98
N THR A 525 0.64 3.07 -33.63
CA THR A 525 0.14 1.91 -32.89
C THR A 525 0.26 0.63 -33.71
N GLU A 526 -0.11 0.69 -35.00
CA GLU A 526 0.02 -0.45 -35.92
C GLU A 526 1.48 -0.90 -36.05
N GLU A 527 2.39 0.06 -36.26
CA GLU A 527 3.82 -0.26 -36.37
C GLU A 527 4.39 -0.76 -35.03
N ALA A 528 3.96 -0.21 -33.89
CA ALA A 528 4.37 -0.67 -32.58
C ALA A 528 3.94 -2.12 -32.34
N ARG A 529 2.71 -2.49 -32.71
CA ARG A 529 2.20 -3.87 -32.60
C ARG A 529 3.01 -4.87 -33.39
N LYS A 530 3.46 -4.53 -34.59
CA LYS A 530 4.35 -5.37 -35.42
C LYS A 530 5.68 -5.68 -34.69
N ASN A 531 6.08 -4.84 -33.75
CA ASN A 531 7.30 -4.98 -32.94
C ASN A 531 7.03 -5.50 -31.52
N GLY A 532 5.88 -6.14 -31.29
CA GLY A 532 5.55 -6.79 -30.02
C GLY A 532 5.05 -5.84 -28.93
N PHE A 533 4.61 -4.63 -29.30
CA PHE A 533 3.93 -3.73 -28.35
C PHE A 533 2.61 -4.34 -27.88
N ARG A 534 2.41 -4.34 -26.56
CA ARG A 534 1.17 -4.78 -25.91
C ARG A 534 0.46 -3.57 -25.33
N SER A 535 -0.83 -3.44 -25.66
CA SER A 535 -1.69 -2.40 -25.13
C SER A 535 -2.03 -2.65 -23.65
N MET A 536 -2.52 -1.61 -22.97
CA MET A 536 -3.01 -1.72 -21.60
C MET A 536 -4.12 -2.76 -21.45
N ARG A 537 -5.02 -2.87 -22.47
CA ARG A 537 -6.07 -3.91 -22.52
C ARG A 537 -5.47 -5.32 -22.48
N GLU A 538 -4.43 -5.58 -23.28
CA GLU A 538 -3.76 -6.88 -23.34
C GLU A 538 -3.03 -7.21 -22.05
N SER A 539 -2.42 -6.21 -21.40
CA SER A 539 -1.80 -6.36 -20.09
C SER A 539 -2.83 -6.64 -19.00
N CYS A 540 -3.98 -5.95 -19.01
CA CYS A 540 -5.11 -6.25 -18.12
C CYS A 540 -5.65 -7.66 -18.36
N ARG A 541 -5.85 -8.08 -19.63
CA ARG A 541 -6.31 -9.44 -19.99
C ARG A 541 -5.41 -10.50 -19.39
N ARG A 542 -4.10 -10.35 -19.51
CA ARG A 542 -3.13 -11.29 -18.91
C ARG A 542 -3.34 -11.43 -17.41
N LEU A 543 -3.41 -10.30 -16.69
CA LEU A 543 -3.57 -10.30 -15.22
C LEU A 543 -4.92 -10.87 -14.77
N VAL A 544 -5.99 -10.74 -15.59
CA VAL A 544 -7.30 -11.37 -15.31
C VAL A 544 -7.22 -12.88 -15.51
N LEU A 545 -6.60 -13.34 -16.59
CA LEU A 545 -6.41 -14.77 -16.87
C LEU A 545 -5.54 -15.48 -15.82
N GLU A 546 -4.51 -14.81 -15.33
CA GLU A 546 -3.67 -15.28 -14.22
C GLU A 546 -4.42 -15.23 -12.86
N GLY A 547 -5.61 -14.62 -12.83
CA GLY A 547 -6.40 -14.45 -11.62
C GLY A 547 -5.74 -13.53 -10.58
N VAL A 548 -4.90 -12.62 -11.02
CA VAL A 548 -4.29 -11.57 -10.18
C VAL A 548 -5.32 -10.49 -9.86
N THR A 549 -6.14 -10.13 -10.86
CA THR A 549 -7.20 -9.12 -10.73
C THR A 549 -8.52 -9.65 -11.30
N SER A 550 -9.61 -8.89 -11.17
CA SER A 550 -10.91 -9.25 -11.73
C SER A 550 -11.17 -8.51 -13.04
N ALA A 551 -12.15 -9.02 -13.84
CA ALA A 551 -12.63 -8.32 -15.03
C ALA A 551 -13.24 -6.95 -14.70
N GLU A 552 -13.96 -6.83 -13.57
CA GLU A 552 -14.51 -5.55 -13.08
C GLU A 552 -13.41 -4.50 -12.85
N GLU A 553 -12.30 -4.88 -12.23
CA GLU A 553 -11.18 -3.94 -11.99
C GLU A 553 -10.46 -3.59 -13.29
N ALA A 554 -10.31 -4.55 -14.22
CA ALA A 554 -9.77 -4.31 -15.55
C ALA A 554 -10.66 -3.34 -16.36
N ALA A 555 -11.99 -3.48 -16.25
CA ALA A 555 -12.96 -2.58 -16.89
C ALA A 555 -12.74 -1.11 -16.48
N ARG A 556 -12.48 -0.84 -15.20
CA ARG A 556 -12.19 0.51 -14.71
C ARG A 556 -10.99 1.16 -15.40
N ILE A 557 -10.00 0.37 -15.77
CA ILE A 557 -8.80 0.87 -16.45
C ILE A 557 -9.05 1.02 -17.94
N ILE A 558 -9.66 0.01 -18.58
CA ILE A 558 -9.87 -0.03 -20.02
C ILE A 558 -10.85 1.08 -20.46
N ASN A 559 -11.95 1.27 -19.73
CA ASN A 559 -12.94 2.29 -20.08
C ASN A 559 -12.39 3.72 -19.95
N THR A 560 -11.48 3.98 -19.02
CA THR A 560 -10.80 5.28 -18.91
C THR A 560 -9.81 5.54 -20.05
N THR A 561 -9.45 4.55 -20.86
CA THR A 561 -8.56 4.69 -22.03
C THR A 561 -9.32 4.77 -23.35
N VAL A 562 -10.63 4.49 -23.36
CA VAL A 562 -11.46 4.44 -24.58
C VAL A 562 -12.36 5.67 -24.73
N ASP A 563 -12.62 6.42 -23.64
CA ASP A 563 -13.57 7.56 -23.63
C ASP A 563 -12.91 8.93 -23.99
N GLU A 564 -11.72 8.94 -24.55
CA GLU A 564 -11.04 10.10 -25.14
C GLU A 564 -10.52 9.76 -26.57
#